data_4c6fd9363e46bd22a2428f1d31d2ad1f
#
_entry.id   4c6fd9363e46bd22a2428f1d31d2ad1f
#
_cell.length_a   1.000
_cell.length_b   1.000
_cell.length_c   1.000
_cell.angle_alpha   90.00
_cell.angle_beta   90.00
_cell.angle_gamma   90.00
#
_symmetry.space_group_name_H-M   'P 1'
#
loop_
_entity.id
_entity.type
_entity.pdbx_description
1 polymer ?
#
loop_
_entity_poly.entity_id
_entity_poly.type
_entity_poly.pdbx_seq_one_letter_code
_entity_poly.pdbx_strand_id
1 'polypeptide(L)'
;LVENSFASLQVTQKFVESAGHSVVTARDGEQGIQKFLKHKPDLVLLDVNMPVMDGYQCAQHIMTNCQQGNLWIPIIFLSADVSEDAIVKGIDAGGDDYLPKPITQRVLSAKLLAMARIADMRRQLEETSANLKRLSSIDGLTQLYNRRHFDETLELEWSRSSRTQDPLSLILCDIDHFKAFNDNYGHIAGDSALIKTSKAIMDTLQRPSDLPARYGGEEFAVILPGTPSVGAMIVAEQLRTAIDSLAITHAFSKAANIVTISIGVSTYYPDRTQASHIDLLDAADRGLYRAKRKGRNRIELKPLPANILLQQQQRLS
;
A
#
# COMPACT_ATOMS: atom_id res chain seq x y z
N LEU A 1 -29.84 -12.33 -4.05
CA LEU A 1 -31.13 -12.05 -4.66
C LEU A 1 -32.03 -11.36 -3.64
N VAL A 2 -32.45 -10.12 -3.93
CA VAL A 2 -33.37 -9.35 -3.11
C VAL A 2 -34.67 -9.17 -3.92
N GLU A 3 -35.78 -9.72 -3.43
CA GLU A 3 -37.07 -9.74 -4.13
C GLU A 3 -38.21 -9.91 -3.11
N ASN A 4 -39.17 -9.02 -3.12
CA ASN A 4 -40.29 -9.02 -2.17
C ASN A 4 -41.39 -10.05 -2.49
N SER A 5 -41.61 -10.33 -3.78
CA SER A 5 -42.58 -11.33 -4.23
C SER A 5 -42.04 -12.74 -4.02
N PHE A 6 -42.69 -13.51 -3.17
CA PHE A 6 -42.29 -14.90 -2.89
C PHE A 6 -42.25 -15.80 -4.16
N ALA A 7 -43.22 -15.63 -5.06
CA ALA A 7 -43.27 -16.41 -6.30
C ALA A 7 -42.10 -16.04 -7.23
N SER A 8 -41.83 -14.75 -7.43
CA SER A 8 -40.72 -14.26 -8.26
C SER A 8 -39.37 -14.67 -7.66
N LEU A 9 -39.22 -14.57 -6.34
CA LEU A 9 -38.03 -14.99 -5.62
C LEU A 9 -37.69 -16.46 -5.85
N GLN A 10 -38.69 -17.36 -5.69
CA GLN A 10 -38.47 -18.78 -5.88
C GLN A 10 -38.11 -19.14 -7.34
N VAL A 11 -38.78 -18.52 -8.32
CA VAL A 11 -38.50 -18.76 -9.73
C VAL A 11 -37.08 -18.28 -10.09
N THR A 12 -36.76 -17.06 -9.71
CA THR A 12 -35.42 -16.46 -9.99
C THR A 12 -34.31 -17.24 -9.28
N GLN A 13 -34.52 -17.63 -8.02
CA GLN A 13 -33.59 -18.50 -7.28
C GLN A 13 -33.29 -19.79 -8.02
N LYS A 14 -34.32 -20.51 -8.47
CA LYS A 14 -34.13 -21.74 -9.25
C LYS A 14 -33.37 -21.54 -10.55
N PHE A 15 -33.57 -20.40 -11.24
CA PHE A 15 -32.82 -20.08 -12.45
C PHE A 15 -31.34 -19.84 -12.16
N VAL A 16 -31.01 -19.13 -11.07
CA VAL A 16 -29.62 -18.88 -10.65
C VAL A 16 -28.95 -20.18 -10.21
N GLU A 17 -29.64 -21.02 -9.42
CA GLU A 17 -29.12 -22.33 -8.98
C GLU A 17 -28.90 -23.27 -10.16
N SER A 18 -29.83 -23.30 -11.16
CA SER A 18 -29.67 -24.11 -12.37
C SER A 18 -28.51 -23.62 -13.27
N ALA A 19 -28.07 -22.37 -13.12
CA ALA A 19 -26.88 -21.84 -13.77
C ALA A 19 -25.57 -22.18 -13.01
N GLY A 20 -25.65 -22.92 -11.90
CA GLY A 20 -24.50 -23.40 -11.13
C GLY A 20 -24.03 -22.44 -10.02
N HIS A 21 -24.86 -21.46 -9.63
CA HIS A 21 -24.53 -20.49 -8.58
C HIS A 21 -25.26 -20.77 -7.26
N SER A 22 -24.66 -20.41 -6.13
CA SER A 22 -25.33 -20.43 -4.83
C SER A 22 -26.07 -19.11 -4.62
N VAL A 23 -27.22 -19.14 -3.92
CA VAL A 23 -28.08 -17.99 -3.74
C VAL A 23 -28.34 -17.71 -2.27
N VAL A 24 -28.13 -16.45 -1.88
CA VAL A 24 -28.62 -15.89 -0.61
C VAL A 24 -29.81 -14.99 -0.93
N THR A 25 -30.93 -15.21 -0.29
CA THR A 25 -32.19 -14.47 -0.57
C THR A 25 -32.53 -13.48 0.52
N ALA A 26 -33.10 -12.32 0.15
CA ALA A 26 -33.66 -11.32 1.05
C ALA A 26 -35.00 -10.86 0.49
N ARG A 27 -35.91 -10.32 1.36
CA ARG A 27 -37.28 -9.92 0.96
C ARG A 27 -37.50 -8.41 0.92
N ASP A 28 -36.54 -7.65 1.37
CA ASP A 28 -36.55 -6.18 1.36
C ASP A 28 -35.12 -5.66 1.30
N GLY A 29 -34.95 -4.34 1.07
CA GLY A 29 -33.66 -3.71 0.94
C GLY A 29 -32.80 -3.77 2.21
N GLU A 30 -33.40 -3.66 3.40
CA GLU A 30 -32.67 -3.72 4.68
C GLU A 30 -32.05 -5.11 4.90
N GLN A 31 -32.85 -6.18 4.71
CA GLN A 31 -32.34 -7.54 4.76
C GLN A 31 -31.27 -7.77 3.68
N GLY A 32 -31.45 -7.17 2.50
CA GLY A 32 -30.49 -7.20 1.41
C GLY A 32 -29.12 -6.68 1.85
N ILE A 33 -29.08 -5.48 2.46
CA ILE A 33 -27.85 -4.88 2.97
C ILE A 33 -27.20 -5.74 4.07
N GLN A 34 -28.00 -6.21 5.05
CA GLN A 34 -27.48 -7.07 6.13
C GLN A 34 -26.82 -8.33 5.59
N LYS A 35 -27.48 -9.00 4.63
CA LYS A 35 -26.96 -10.22 4.01
C LYS A 35 -25.77 -9.96 3.10
N PHE A 36 -25.75 -8.82 2.40
CA PHE A 36 -24.61 -8.37 1.62
C PHE A 36 -23.36 -8.23 2.49
N LEU A 37 -23.44 -7.51 3.61
CA LEU A 37 -22.32 -7.32 4.54
C LEU A 37 -21.83 -8.64 5.15
N LYS A 38 -22.77 -9.56 5.46
CA LYS A 38 -22.46 -10.87 6.07
C LYS A 38 -21.84 -11.85 5.09
N HIS A 39 -22.37 -11.95 3.87
CA HIS A 39 -22.04 -13.03 2.94
C HIS A 39 -21.09 -12.60 1.81
N LYS A 40 -20.93 -11.29 1.58
CA LYS A 40 -20.07 -10.70 0.54
C LYS A 40 -20.25 -11.41 -0.82
N PRO A 41 -21.43 -11.32 -1.44
CA PRO A 41 -21.73 -12.03 -2.69
C PRO A 41 -20.90 -11.46 -3.85
N ASP A 42 -20.73 -12.28 -4.90
CA ASP A 42 -20.03 -11.89 -6.13
C ASP A 42 -20.91 -11.08 -7.10
N LEU A 43 -22.25 -11.12 -6.90
CA LEU A 43 -23.23 -10.38 -7.71
C LEU A 43 -24.52 -10.17 -6.90
N VAL A 44 -25.19 -9.05 -7.14
CA VAL A 44 -26.49 -8.74 -6.55
C VAL A 44 -27.57 -8.65 -7.63
N LEU A 45 -28.65 -9.44 -7.46
CA LEU A 45 -29.88 -9.28 -8.21
C LEU A 45 -30.88 -8.55 -7.31
N LEU A 46 -31.39 -7.40 -7.74
CA LEU A 46 -32.10 -6.45 -6.88
C LEU A 46 -33.41 -5.99 -7.51
N ASP A 47 -34.53 -6.39 -6.92
CA ASP A 47 -35.82 -5.83 -7.32
C ASP A 47 -35.88 -4.33 -7.03
N VAL A 48 -36.42 -3.58 -8.00
CA VAL A 48 -36.58 -2.13 -7.85
C VAL A 48 -37.73 -1.81 -6.89
N ASN A 49 -38.85 -2.51 -7.02
CA ASN A 49 -40.09 -2.18 -6.30
C ASN A 49 -40.26 -3.02 -5.04
N MET A 50 -39.69 -2.55 -3.93
CA MET A 50 -39.77 -3.23 -2.65
C MET A 50 -40.32 -2.29 -1.56
N PRO A 51 -41.02 -2.83 -0.53
CA PRO A 51 -41.46 -2.06 0.62
C PRO A 51 -40.26 -1.67 1.51
N VAL A 52 -40.44 -0.67 2.35
CA VAL A 52 -39.49 -0.15 3.35
C VAL A 52 -38.31 0.58 2.70
N MET A 53 -37.55 -0.10 1.84
CA MET A 53 -36.40 0.44 1.10
C MET A 53 -36.48 -0.08 -0.34
N ASP A 54 -36.54 0.84 -1.31
CA ASP A 54 -36.56 0.47 -2.72
C ASP A 54 -35.18 -0.04 -3.20
N GLY A 55 -35.14 -0.65 -4.39
CA GLY A 55 -33.93 -1.22 -4.94
C GLY A 55 -32.85 -0.16 -5.21
N TYR A 56 -33.21 1.05 -5.60
CA TYR A 56 -32.26 2.11 -5.86
C TYR A 56 -31.56 2.58 -4.57
N GLN A 57 -32.29 2.75 -3.49
CA GLN A 57 -31.74 3.10 -2.18
C GLN A 57 -30.82 1.97 -1.67
N CYS A 58 -31.24 0.71 -1.83
CA CYS A 58 -30.43 -0.45 -1.46
C CYS A 58 -29.09 -0.48 -2.25
N ALA A 59 -29.13 -0.23 -3.57
CA ALA A 59 -27.95 -0.18 -4.42
C ALA A 59 -26.97 0.92 -3.97
N GLN A 60 -27.45 2.13 -3.68
CA GLN A 60 -26.61 3.23 -3.18
C GLN A 60 -25.88 2.87 -1.88
N HIS A 61 -26.56 2.19 -0.94
CA HIS A 61 -25.94 1.72 0.28
C HIS A 61 -24.86 0.66 0.02
N ILE A 62 -25.12 -0.29 -0.90
CA ILE A 62 -24.14 -1.31 -1.31
C ILE A 62 -22.92 -0.65 -1.95
N MET A 63 -23.13 0.29 -2.88
CA MET A 63 -22.06 1.02 -3.56
C MET A 63 -21.17 1.79 -2.59
N THR A 64 -21.75 2.47 -1.61
CA THR A 64 -21.00 3.21 -0.58
C THR A 64 -20.07 2.28 0.20
N ASN A 65 -20.56 1.10 0.56
CA ASN A 65 -19.74 0.08 1.24
C ASN A 65 -18.64 -0.50 0.33
N CYS A 66 -18.95 -0.73 -0.95
CA CYS A 66 -17.97 -1.19 -1.93
C CYS A 66 -16.84 -0.18 -2.15
N GLN A 67 -17.16 1.12 -2.24
CA GLN A 67 -16.16 2.18 -2.42
C GLN A 67 -15.19 2.27 -1.23
N GLN A 68 -15.68 2.13 0.00
CA GLN A 68 -14.82 2.10 1.20
C GLN A 68 -13.86 0.91 1.23
N GLY A 69 -14.26 -0.24 0.61
CA GLY A 69 -13.44 -1.45 0.52
C GLY A 69 -12.63 -1.58 -0.77
N ASN A 70 -12.71 -0.62 -1.70
CA ASN A 70 -12.15 -0.72 -3.07
C ASN A 70 -12.58 -2.00 -3.79
N LEU A 71 -13.83 -2.42 -3.58
CA LEU A 71 -14.44 -3.61 -4.17
C LEU A 71 -15.43 -3.19 -5.25
N TRP A 72 -15.58 -4.00 -6.28
CA TRP A 72 -16.66 -3.87 -7.25
C TRP A 72 -17.48 -5.16 -7.27
N ILE A 73 -18.76 -5.02 -7.00
CA ILE A 73 -19.73 -6.14 -7.05
C ILE A 73 -20.86 -5.71 -7.96
N PRO A 74 -21.08 -6.40 -9.08
CA PRO A 74 -22.10 -6.01 -10.05
C PRO A 74 -23.51 -6.12 -9.46
N ILE A 75 -24.32 -5.12 -9.76
CA ILE A 75 -25.73 -5.03 -9.36
C ILE A 75 -26.59 -5.07 -10.62
N ILE A 76 -27.47 -6.05 -10.73
CA ILE A 76 -28.47 -6.14 -11.80
C ILE A 76 -29.85 -5.83 -11.21
N PHE A 77 -30.47 -4.77 -11.70
CA PHE A 77 -31.83 -4.46 -11.32
C PHE A 77 -32.85 -5.36 -12.02
N LEU A 78 -33.86 -5.79 -11.26
CA LEU A 78 -35.01 -6.55 -11.75
C LEU A 78 -36.23 -5.61 -11.69
N SER A 79 -36.88 -5.31 -12.84
CA SER A 79 -37.99 -4.36 -12.86
C SER A 79 -39.02 -4.71 -13.92
N ALA A 80 -40.28 -4.35 -13.64
CA ALA A 80 -41.34 -4.36 -14.62
C ALA A 80 -41.35 -3.07 -15.50
N ASP A 81 -40.76 -1.99 -15.00
CA ASP A 81 -40.61 -0.71 -15.72
C ASP A 81 -39.26 -0.70 -16.45
N VAL A 82 -39.29 -0.58 -17.74
CA VAL A 82 -38.11 -0.53 -18.65
C VAL A 82 -38.09 0.80 -19.44
N SER A 83 -38.78 1.83 -18.93
CA SER A 83 -38.66 3.17 -19.50
C SER A 83 -37.21 3.68 -19.45
N GLU A 84 -36.87 4.57 -20.38
CA GLU A 84 -35.54 5.18 -20.41
C GLU A 84 -35.19 5.86 -19.08
N ASP A 85 -36.16 6.56 -18.47
CA ASP A 85 -35.99 7.24 -17.17
C ASP A 85 -35.70 6.22 -16.04
N ALA A 86 -36.35 5.07 -16.03
CA ALA A 86 -36.13 4.02 -15.03
C ALA A 86 -34.73 3.40 -15.19
N ILE A 87 -34.27 3.18 -16.43
CA ILE A 87 -32.94 2.66 -16.71
C ILE A 87 -31.86 3.66 -16.27
N VAL A 88 -32.01 4.94 -16.65
CA VAL A 88 -31.05 6.00 -16.25
C VAL A 88 -30.99 6.11 -14.74
N LYS A 89 -32.13 6.13 -14.04
CA LYS A 89 -32.17 6.14 -12.59
C LYS A 89 -31.47 4.94 -11.95
N GLY A 90 -31.57 3.76 -12.58
CA GLY A 90 -30.89 2.56 -12.11
C GLY A 90 -29.37 2.68 -12.23
N ILE A 91 -28.87 3.18 -13.35
CA ILE A 91 -27.42 3.40 -13.56
C ILE A 91 -26.90 4.44 -12.57
N ASP A 92 -27.61 5.57 -12.39
CA ASP A 92 -27.24 6.62 -11.45
C ASP A 92 -27.25 6.14 -9.98
N ALA A 93 -28.10 5.15 -9.66
CA ALA A 93 -28.12 4.49 -8.36
C ALA A 93 -26.96 3.48 -8.16
N GLY A 94 -26.16 3.22 -9.19
CA GLY A 94 -25.01 2.32 -9.12
C GLY A 94 -25.27 0.91 -9.64
N GLY A 95 -26.31 0.70 -10.42
CA GLY A 95 -26.55 -0.58 -11.11
C GLY A 95 -25.68 -0.73 -12.36
N ASP A 96 -25.20 -1.91 -12.59
CA ASP A 96 -24.38 -2.26 -13.76
C ASP A 96 -25.24 -2.76 -14.93
N ASP A 97 -26.45 -3.27 -14.65
CA ASP A 97 -27.33 -3.81 -15.68
C ASP A 97 -28.80 -3.80 -15.20
N TYR A 98 -29.70 -4.04 -16.16
CA TYR A 98 -31.14 -4.03 -15.96
C TYR A 98 -31.79 -5.25 -16.61
N LEU A 99 -32.71 -5.92 -15.90
CA LEU A 99 -33.39 -7.10 -16.37
C LEU A 99 -34.92 -6.95 -16.26
N PRO A 100 -35.63 -6.90 -17.40
CA PRO A 100 -37.09 -6.76 -17.39
C PRO A 100 -37.80 -7.99 -16.84
N LYS A 101 -38.84 -7.78 -16.03
CA LYS A 101 -39.80 -8.83 -15.63
C LYS A 101 -40.88 -8.99 -16.71
N PRO A 102 -41.31 -10.22 -17.07
CA PRO A 102 -40.97 -11.49 -16.42
C PRO A 102 -39.59 -12.01 -16.85
N ILE A 103 -38.81 -12.44 -15.83
CA ILE A 103 -37.44 -12.94 -16.03
C ILE A 103 -37.51 -14.34 -16.67
N THR A 104 -36.75 -14.54 -17.75
CA THR A 104 -36.56 -15.87 -18.34
C THR A 104 -35.21 -16.45 -17.96
N GLN A 105 -35.16 -17.77 -17.75
CA GLN A 105 -33.89 -18.45 -17.41
C GLN A 105 -32.79 -18.14 -18.41
N ARG A 106 -33.10 -18.17 -19.71
CA ARG A 106 -32.13 -17.97 -20.79
C ARG A 106 -31.45 -16.58 -20.71
N VAL A 107 -32.24 -15.53 -20.47
CA VAL A 107 -31.72 -14.14 -20.41
C VAL A 107 -30.93 -13.93 -19.12
N LEU A 108 -31.44 -14.42 -17.98
CA LEU A 108 -30.74 -14.36 -16.72
C LEU A 108 -29.38 -15.08 -16.78
N SER A 109 -29.34 -16.30 -17.27
CA SER A 109 -28.09 -17.06 -17.42
C SER A 109 -27.07 -16.36 -18.33
N ALA A 110 -27.52 -15.75 -19.43
CA ALA A 110 -26.66 -14.98 -20.32
C ALA A 110 -26.06 -13.74 -19.62
N LYS A 111 -26.87 -13.03 -18.83
CA LYS A 111 -26.39 -11.85 -18.07
C LYS A 111 -25.46 -12.25 -16.92
N LEU A 112 -25.75 -13.30 -16.18
CA LEU A 112 -24.84 -13.84 -15.16
C LEU A 112 -23.47 -14.20 -15.75
N LEU A 113 -23.49 -14.90 -16.90
CA LEU A 113 -22.25 -15.24 -17.59
C LEU A 113 -21.46 -13.99 -18.06
N ALA A 114 -22.16 -12.97 -18.56
CA ALA A 114 -21.52 -11.71 -18.97
C ALA A 114 -20.88 -11.01 -17.77
N MET A 115 -21.57 -10.90 -16.64
CA MET A 115 -21.03 -10.30 -15.42
C MET A 115 -19.86 -11.08 -14.83
N ALA A 116 -19.92 -12.41 -14.85
CA ALA A 116 -18.80 -13.26 -14.44
C ALA A 116 -17.54 -13.02 -15.28
N ARG A 117 -17.68 -12.84 -16.60
CA ARG A 117 -16.54 -12.50 -17.49
C ARG A 117 -15.96 -11.15 -17.19
N ILE A 118 -16.79 -10.14 -16.91
CA ILE A 118 -16.34 -8.79 -16.56
C ILE A 118 -15.56 -8.82 -15.24
N ALA A 119 -16.09 -9.54 -14.25
CA ALA A 119 -15.43 -9.71 -12.95
C ALA A 119 -14.06 -10.39 -13.09
N ASP A 120 -13.97 -11.44 -13.90
CA ASP A 120 -12.70 -12.14 -14.19
C ASP A 120 -11.69 -11.26 -14.90
N MET A 121 -12.10 -10.52 -15.93
CA MET A 121 -11.21 -9.59 -16.65
C MET A 121 -10.69 -8.48 -15.71
N ARG A 122 -11.55 -7.95 -14.84
CA ARG A 122 -11.15 -6.93 -13.87
C ARG A 122 -10.13 -7.48 -12.88
N ARG A 123 -10.35 -8.67 -12.33
CA ARG A 123 -9.41 -9.35 -11.44
C ARG A 123 -8.05 -9.55 -12.10
N GLN A 124 -8.02 -10.05 -13.34
CA GLN A 124 -6.78 -10.25 -14.11
C GLN A 124 -6.04 -8.92 -14.36
N LEU A 125 -6.79 -7.84 -14.63
CA LEU A 125 -6.21 -6.50 -14.82
C LEU A 125 -5.58 -5.98 -13.51
N GLU A 126 -6.27 -6.15 -12.39
CA GLU A 126 -5.77 -5.76 -11.05
C GLU A 126 -4.51 -6.57 -10.68
N GLU A 127 -4.50 -7.88 -10.89
CA GLU A 127 -3.33 -8.75 -10.66
C GLU A 127 -2.14 -8.37 -11.57
N THR A 128 -2.40 -8.12 -12.85
CA THR A 128 -1.37 -7.67 -13.80
C THR A 128 -0.81 -6.31 -13.42
N SER A 129 -1.67 -5.36 -13.04
CA SER A 129 -1.27 -4.04 -12.57
C SER A 129 -0.43 -4.11 -11.30
N ALA A 130 -0.82 -4.96 -10.34
CA ALA A 130 -0.06 -5.20 -9.12
C ALA A 130 1.33 -5.81 -9.40
N ASN A 131 1.41 -6.77 -10.32
CA ASN A 131 2.68 -7.37 -10.76
C ASN A 131 3.58 -6.35 -11.46
N LEU A 132 3.04 -5.52 -12.35
CA LEU A 132 3.78 -4.44 -13.01
C LEU A 132 4.30 -3.40 -11.98
N LYS A 133 3.48 -3.03 -11.00
CA LYS A 133 3.90 -2.15 -9.89
C LYS A 133 5.02 -2.79 -9.08
N ARG A 134 4.95 -4.09 -8.78
CA ARG A 134 6.00 -4.82 -8.07
C ARG A 134 7.30 -4.87 -8.86
N LEU A 135 7.27 -5.21 -10.14
CA LEU A 135 8.43 -5.19 -11.03
C LEU A 135 9.07 -3.81 -11.13
N SER A 136 8.24 -2.75 -11.07
CA SER A 136 8.69 -1.37 -11.10
C SER A 136 9.09 -0.80 -9.72
N SER A 137 9.06 -1.59 -8.63
CA SER A 137 9.38 -1.16 -7.25
C SER A 137 10.78 -1.56 -6.79
N ILE A 138 11.44 -2.44 -7.54
CA ILE A 138 12.76 -2.99 -7.21
C ILE A 138 13.83 -2.30 -8.07
N ASP A 139 14.99 -2.06 -7.50
CA ASP A 139 16.20 -1.63 -8.22
C ASP A 139 16.83 -2.82 -8.96
N GLY A 140 17.02 -2.67 -10.27
CA GLY A 140 17.47 -3.76 -11.14
C GLY A 140 18.88 -4.30 -10.81
N LEU A 141 19.76 -3.49 -10.23
CA LEU A 141 21.12 -3.89 -9.87
C LEU A 141 21.18 -4.54 -8.47
N THR A 142 20.60 -3.88 -7.48
CA THR A 142 20.78 -4.24 -6.07
C THR A 142 19.69 -5.13 -5.50
N GLN A 143 18.57 -5.27 -6.21
CA GLN A 143 17.37 -6.02 -5.78
C GLN A 143 16.72 -5.48 -4.49
N LEU A 144 17.16 -4.32 -3.99
CA LEU A 144 16.45 -3.55 -2.97
C LEU A 144 15.26 -2.81 -3.58
N TYR A 145 14.41 -2.26 -2.74
CA TYR A 145 13.39 -1.34 -3.23
C TYR A 145 14.04 -0.11 -3.89
N ASN A 146 13.41 0.42 -4.92
CA ASN A 146 13.88 1.63 -5.59
C ASN A 146 13.40 2.89 -4.88
N ARG A 147 13.93 4.05 -5.27
CA ARG A 147 13.58 5.36 -4.70
C ARG A 147 12.09 5.65 -4.71
N ARG A 148 11.39 5.32 -5.81
CA ARG A 148 9.95 5.58 -5.89
C ARG A 148 9.17 4.81 -4.82
N HIS A 149 9.46 3.52 -4.65
CA HIS A 149 8.82 2.70 -3.63
C HIS A 149 9.17 3.17 -2.21
N PHE A 150 10.39 3.64 -2.01
CA PHE A 150 10.80 4.26 -0.76
C PHE A 150 9.96 5.52 -0.46
N ASP A 151 9.81 6.44 -1.43
CA ASP A 151 9.07 7.69 -1.24
C ASP A 151 7.59 7.39 -0.89
N GLU A 152 6.94 6.48 -1.65
CA GLU A 152 5.56 6.03 -1.40
C GLU A 152 5.40 5.40 0.00
N THR A 153 6.35 4.55 0.40
CA THR A 153 6.27 3.85 1.71
C THR A 153 6.55 4.80 2.86
N LEU A 154 7.47 5.75 2.72
CA LEU A 154 7.76 6.74 3.76
C LEU A 154 6.51 7.57 4.08
N GLU A 155 5.76 8.00 3.08
CA GLU A 155 4.50 8.74 3.26
C GLU A 155 3.43 7.89 3.97
N LEU A 156 3.29 6.62 3.58
CA LEU A 156 2.37 5.67 4.21
C LEU A 156 2.72 5.41 5.68
N GLU A 157 3.99 5.11 5.97
CA GLU A 157 4.44 4.82 7.34
C GLU A 157 4.43 6.08 8.22
N TRP A 158 4.65 7.27 7.64
CA TRP A 158 4.43 8.54 8.32
C TRP A 158 2.97 8.70 8.78
N SER A 159 2.03 8.49 7.87
CA SER A 159 0.59 8.57 8.16
C SER A 159 0.17 7.52 9.20
N ARG A 160 0.74 6.32 9.12
CA ARG A 160 0.51 5.23 10.08
C ARG A 160 1.05 5.58 11.46
N SER A 161 2.32 6.02 11.56
CA SER A 161 2.97 6.44 12.78
C SER A 161 2.18 7.55 13.49
N SER A 162 1.73 8.55 12.75
CA SER A 162 0.90 9.64 13.29
C SER A 162 -0.42 9.16 13.90
N ARG A 163 -1.01 8.09 13.35
CA ARG A 163 -2.26 7.49 13.85
C ARG A 163 -2.03 6.56 15.04
N THR A 164 -1.01 5.70 14.98
CA THR A 164 -0.71 4.72 16.04
C THR A 164 0.09 5.30 17.19
N GLN A 165 0.65 6.49 17.03
CA GLN A 165 1.54 7.17 17.96
C GLN A 165 2.87 6.42 18.21
N ASP A 166 3.23 5.51 17.30
CA ASP A 166 4.51 4.81 17.33
C ASP A 166 5.61 5.63 16.67
N PRO A 167 6.87 5.53 17.12
CA PRO A 167 7.98 6.23 16.48
C PRO A 167 8.26 5.71 15.06
N LEU A 168 8.73 6.59 14.18
CA LEU A 168 9.22 6.23 12.85
C LEU A 168 10.65 6.71 12.67
N SER A 169 11.58 5.81 12.42
CA SER A 169 12.97 6.15 12.16
C SER A 169 13.34 5.98 10.70
N LEU A 170 14.25 6.84 10.25
CA LEU A 170 14.83 6.82 8.93
C LEU A 170 16.34 6.82 9.01
N ILE A 171 16.96 5.92 8.25
CA ILE A 171 18.40 5.86 8.03
C ILE A 171 18.67 6.21 6.57
N LEU A 172 19.59 7.15 6.32
CA LEU A 172 20.21 7.37 5.02
C LEU A 172 21.68 7.00 5.12
N CYS A 173 22.21 6.27 4.15
CA CYS A 173 23.63 5.94 4.08
C CYS A 173 24.17 6.05 2.66
N ASP A 174 25.49 6.30 2.58
CA ASP A 174 26.19 6.57 1.34
C ASP A 174 27.57 5.90 1.42
N ILE A 175 27.99 5.23 0.35
CA ILE A 175 29.31 4.60 0.28
C ILE A 175 30.39 5.67 0.17
N ASP A 176 31.29 5.66 1.13
CA ASP A 176 32.36 6.65 1.23
C ASP A 176 33.34 6.57 0.04
N HIS A 177 33.57 7.69 -0.61
CA HIS A 177 34.49 7.83 -1.74
C HIS A 177 34.18 6.92 -2.93
N PHE A 178 32.89 6.56 -3.17
CA PHE A 178 32.49 5.62 -4.22
C PHE A 178 32.91 6.07 -5.63
N LYS A 179 32.87 7.39 -5.90
CA LYS A 179 33.41 7.92 -7.16
C LYS A 179 34.89 7.55 -7.34
N ALA A 180 35.74 7.73 -6.31
CA ALA A 180 37.14 7.35 -6.38
C ALA A 180 37.32 5.83 -6.53
N PHE A 181 36.40 5.02 -5.96
CA PHE A 181 36.37 3.59 -6.19
C PHE A 181 36.15 3.27 -7.67
N ASN A 182 35.11 3.83 -8.27
CA ASN A 182 34.80 3.63 -9.70
C ASN A 182 35.93 4.10 -10.63
N ASP A 183 36.50 5.28 -10.33
CA ASP A 183 37.59 5.85 -11.15
C ASP A 183 38.82 4.97 -11.17
N ASN A 184 39.08 4.20 -10.11
CA ASN A 184 40.31 3.37 -9.98
C ASN A 184 40.09 1.86 -10.24
N TYR A 185 38.89 1.34 -9.90
CA TYR A 185 38.59 -0.10 -10.05
C TYR A 185 37.61 -0.40 -11.19
N GLY A 186 37.02 0.63 -11.81
CA GLY A 186 36.08 0.51 -12.90
C GLY A 186 34.63 0.27 -12.43
N HIS A 187 33.66 0.59 -13.29
CA HIS A 187 32.23 0.50 -12.97
C HIS A 187 31.75 -0.92 -12.66
N ILE A 188 32.34 -1.97 -13.29
CA ILE A 188 31.96 -3.36 -12.99
C ILE A 188 32.30 -3.72 -11.53
N ALA A 189 33.45 -3.27 -11.03
CA ALA A 189 33.80 -3.44 -9.63
C ALA A 189 32.90 -2.64 -8.72
N GLY A 190 32.51 -1.42 -9.12
CA GLY A 190 31.54 -0.59 -8.43
C GLY A 190 30.16 -1.26 -8.31
N ASP A 191 29.65 -1.82 -9.41
CA ASP A 191 28.40 -2.56 -9.40
C ASP A 191 28.45 -3.78 -8.46
N SER A 192 29.58 -4.52 -8.46
CA SER A 192 29.82 -5.62 -7.52
C SER A 192 29.82 -5.14 -6.06
N ALA A 193 30.43 -3.98 -5.79
CA ALA A 193 30.42 -3.38 -4.44
C ALA A 193 29.03 -2.98 -4.01
N LEU A 194 28.22 -2.37 -4.89
CA LEU A 194 26.81 -2.03 -4.64
C LEU A 194 25.97 -3.28 -4.32
N ILE A 195 26.12 -4.36 -5.11
CA ILE A 195 25.42 -5.63 -4.88
C ILE A 195 25.79 -6.24 -3.53
N LYS A 196 27.07 -6.27 -3.16
CA LYS A 196 27.51 -6.79 -1.88
C LYS A 196 27.02 -5.96 -0.71
N THR A 197 27.07 -4.63 -0.84
CA THR A 197 26.56 -3.69 0.16
C THR A 197 25.06 -3.86 0.36
N SER A 198 24.28 -3.96 -0.73
CA SER A 198 22.83 -4.16 -0.64
C SER A 198 22.46 -5.48 0.03
N LYS A 199 23.20 -6.54 -0.26
CA LYS A 199 23.02 -7.83 0.40
C LYS A 199 23.31 -7.75 1.90
N ALA A 200 24.40 -7.09 2.30
CA ALA A 200 24.73 -6.89 3.70
C ALA A 200 23.65 -6.07 4.44
N ILE A 201 23.08 -5.05 3.77
CA ILE A 201 21.94 -4.28 4.31
C ILE A 201 20.73 -5.21 4.54
N MET A 202 20.38 -6.01 3.54
CA MET A 202 19.23 -6.92 3.58
C MET A 202 19.39 -7.99 4.68
N ASP A 203 20.57 -8.58 4.77
CA ASP A 203 20.88 -9.64 5.75
C ASP A 203 20.91 -9.09 7.20
N THR A 204 21.16 -7.79 7.38
CA THR A 204 21.18 -7.13 8.70
C THR A 204 19.78 -6.84 9.22
N LEU A 205 18.82 -6.56 8.32
CA LEU A 205 17.45 -6.21 8.68
C LEU A 205 16.62 -7.48 8.92
N GLN A 206 16.17 -7.66 10.18
CA GLN A 206 15.51 -8.90 10.61
C GLN A 206 13.98 -8.77 10.67
N ARG A 207 13.44 -7.55 10.63
CA ARG A 207 12.00 -7.33 10.74
C ARG A 207 11.38 -7.22 9.36
N PRO A 208 10.26 -7.90 9.09
CA PRO A 208 9.53 -7.76 7.81
C PRO A 208 9.00 -6.34 7.54
N SER A 209 8.88 -5.51 8.59
CA SER A 209 8.46 -4.11 8.48
C SER A 209 9.57 -3.15 8.06
N ASP A 210 10.84 -3.56 8.20
CA ASP A 210 11.97 -2.71 7.87
C ASP A 210 12.17 -2.71 6.36
N LEU A 211 12.24 -1.53 5.76
CA LEU A 211 12.26 -1.40 4.31
C LEU A 211 13.60 -0.82 3.83
N PRO A 212 14.50 -1.67 3.29
CA PRO A 212 15.71 -1.19 2.64
C PRO A 212 15.46 -0.78 1.20
N ALA A 213 16.04 0.34 0.78
CA ALA A 213 15.92 0.86 -0.57
C ALA A 213 17.27 1.38 -1.10
N ARG A 214 17.45 1.31 -2.41
CA ARG A 214 18.47 2.11 -3.10
C ARG A 214 17.87 3.47 -3.42
N TYR A 215 18.38 4.49 -2.75
CA TYR A 215 17.85 5.85 -2.89
C TYR A 215 18.35 6.54 -4.16
N GLY A 216 19.60 6.24 -4.59
CA GLY A 216 20.16 6.69 -5.87
C GLY A 216 21.67 6.52 -5.91
N GLY A 217 22.24 6.15 -7.05
CA GLY A 217 23.69 5.96 -7.18
C GLY A 217 24.26 5.01 -6.14
N GLU A 218 25.07 5.54 -5.24
CA GLU A 218 25.69 4.86 -4.09
C GLU A 218 24.95 5.07 -2.77
N GLU A 219 23.75 5.72 -2.80
CA GLU A 219 22.96 6.04 -1.62
C GLU A 219 21.90 4.97 -1.35
N PHE A 220 21.78 4.59 -0.09
CA PHE A 220 20.78 3.65 0.42
C PHE A 220 19.96 4.29 1.52
N ALA A 221 18.74 3.82 1.68
CA ALA A 221 17.82 4.26 2.72
C ALA A 221 17.20 3.06 3.43
N VAL A 222 16.87 3.21 4.71
CA VAL A 222 16.11 2.21 5.47
C VAL A 222 15.02 2.90 6.28
N ILE A 223 13.77 2.51 6.05
CA ILE A 223 12.62 2.93 6.85
C ILE A 223 12.45 1.90 7.98
N LEU A 224 12.33 2.37 9.21
CA LEU A 224 12.20 1.57 10.42
C LEU A 224 10.91 1.94 11.17
N PRO A 225 9.76 1.36 10.84
CA PRO A 225 8.51 1.60 11.54
C PRO A 225 8.56 1.11 12.99
N GLY A 226 7.86 1.81 13.91
CA GLY A 226 7.80 1.45 15.32
C GLY A 226 9.15 1.44 16.04
N THR A 227 10.16 2.13 15.50
CA THR A 227 11.54 2.05 16.01
C THR A 227 11.97 3.40 16.58
N PRO A 228 12.27 3.50 17.88
CA PRO A 228 12.78 4.72 18.52
C PRO A 228 14.25 4.98 18.11
N SER A 229 14.74 6.20 18.36
CA SER A 229 16.10 6.63 17.97
C SER A 229 17.22 5.71 18.50
N VAL A 230 17.08 5.18 19.70
CA VAL A 230 18.06 4.24 20.27
C VAL A 230 18.11 2.95 19.46
N GLY A 231 16.94 2.40 19.08
CA GLY A 231 16.84 1.23 18.21
C GLY A 231 17.40 1.48 16.80
N ALA A 232 17.10 2.65 16.22
CA ALA A 232 17.63 3.04 14.92
C ALA A 232 19.15 3.19 14.91
N MET A 233 19.74 3.73 16.00
CA MET A 233 21.20 3.80 16.16
C MET A 233 21.86 2.43 16.25
N ILE A 234 21.19 1.45 16.91
CA ILE A 234 21.68 0.06 16.95
C ILE A 234 21.68 -0.55 15.56
N VAL A 235 20.56 -0.40 14.80
CA VAL A 235 20.48 -0.89 13.43
C VAL A 235 21.55 -0.20 12.55
N ALA A 236 21.74 1.10 12.68
CA ALA A 236 22.75 1.84 11.92
C ALA A 236 24.17 1.33 12.20
N GLU A 237 24.50 1.02 13.47
CA GLU A 237 25.81 0.44 13.83
C GLU A 237 25.98 -1.00 13.30
N GLN A 238 24.92 -1.79 13.32
CA GLN A 238 24.92 -3.12 12.71
C GLN A 238 25.18 -3.05 11.20
N LEU A 239 24.51 -2.13 10.49
CA LEU A 239 24.73 -1.89 9.07
C LEU A 239 26.18 -1.47 8.79
N ARG A 240 26.71 -0.49 9.53
CA ARG A 240 28.08 -0.03 9.37
C ARG A 240 29.06 -1.18 9.56
N THR A 241 28.92 -1.96 10.63
CA THR A 241 29.79 -3.09 10.93
C THR A 241 29.68 -4.21 9.89
N ALA A 242 28.46 -4.50 9.41
CA ALA A 242 28.26 -5.51 8.37
C ALA A 242 28.98 -5.16 7.07
N ILE A 243 28.93 -3.86 6.68
CA ILE A 243 29.62 -3.39 5.47
C ILE A 243 31.14 -3.37 5.66
N ASP A 244 31.63 -2.90 6.80
CA ASP A 244 33.07 -2.99 7.13
C ASP A 244 33.57 -4.44 7.06
N SER A 245 32.77 -5.41 7.51
CA SER A 245 33.08 -6.86 7.51
C SER A 245 33.14 -7.47 6.12
N LEU A 246 32.59 -6.82 5.08
CA LEU A 246 32.77 -7.25 3.68
C LEU A 246 34.23 -7.15 3.22
N ALA A 247 35.04 -6.34 3.91
CA ALA A 247 36.47 -6.13 3.66
C ALA A 247 36.79 -5.85 2.17
N ILE A 248 35.90 -5.17 1.44
CA ILE A 248 36.11 -4.80 0.04
C ILE A 248 37.23 -3.76 0.00
N THR A 249 38.38 -4.13 -0.62
CA THR A 249 39.54 -3.25 -0.70
C THR A 249 39.23 -1.94 -1.40
N HIS A 250 39.61 -0.81 -0.76
CA HIS A 250 39.49 0.54 -1.32
C HIS A 250 40.73 1.39 -0.98
N ALA A 251 41.85 1.08 -1.64
CA ALA A 251 43.14 1.72 -1.37
C ALA A 251 43.15 3.25 -1.63
N PHE A 252 42.19 3.76 -2.37
CA PHE A 252 42.07 5.17 -2.74
C PHE A 252 41.08 5.95 -1.85
N SER A 253 40.47 5.30 -0.87
CA SER A 253 39.62 5.97 0.12
C SER A 253 40.44 6.69 1.16
N LYS A 254 40.03 7.91 1.51
CA LYS A 254 40.62 8.67 2.62
C LYS A 254 39.99 8.33 3.98
N ALA A 255 38.95 7.52 4.01
CA ALA A 255 38.27 7.11 5.24
C ALA A 255 38.85 5.82 5.85
N ALA A 256 39.12 4.81 5.01
CA ALA A 256 39.73 3.54 5.40
C ALA A 256 40.25 2.83 4.14
N ASN A 257 41.09 1.76 4.30
CA ASN A 257 41.57 0.97 3.17
C ASN A 257 40.53 -0.03 2.61
N ILE A 258 39.29 0.05 3.07
CA ILE A 258 38.15 -0.75 2.65
C ILE A 258 36.97 0.15 2.32
N VAL A 259 35.98 -0.39 1.66
CA VAL A 259 34.70 0.26 1.46
C VAL A 259 34.01 0.45 2.81
N THR A 260 33.62 1.68 3.11
CA THR A 260 32.88 2.09 4.31
C THR A 260 31.66 2.90 3.94
N ILE A 261 30.78 3.13 4.89
CA ILE A 261 29.59 3.99 4.72
C ILE A 261 29.52 5.08 5.76
N SER A 262 29.05 6.24 5.34
CA SER A 262 28.56 7.31 6.23
C SER A 262 27.05 7.17 6.42
N ILE A 263 26.56 7.39 7.62
CA ILE A 263 25.15 7.17 7.98
C ILE A 263 24.57 8.41 8.68
N GLY A 264 23.38 8.83 8.22
CA GLY A 264 22.53 9.79 8.91
C GLY A 264 21.27 9.12 9.43
N VAL A 265 20.92 9.39 10.67
CA VAL A 265 19.74 8.85 11.33
C VAL A 265 18.83 9.97 11.80
N SER A 266 17.52 9.82 11.59
CA SER A 266 16.52 10.71 12.20
C SER A 266 15.31 9.89 12.66
N THR A 267 14.59 10.39 13.68
CA THR A 267 13.41 9.75 14.25
C THR A 267 12.29 10.74 14.45
N TYR A 268 11.13 10.39 13.98
CA TYR A 268 9.87 11.07 14.25
C TYR A 268 9.18 10.46 15.47
N TYR A 269 8.73 11.33 16.38
CA TYR A 269 7.91 11.01 17.54
C TYR A 269 6.62 11.82 17.42
N PRO A 270 5.46 11.20 17.11
CA PRO A 270 4.21 11.91 16.83
C PRO A 270 3.73 12.81 17.97
N ASP A 271 3.98 12.41 19.21
CA ASP A 271 3.62 13.13 20.44
C ASP A 271 4.52 14.36 20.73
N ARG A 272 5.66 14.49 20.04
CA ARG A 272 6.71 15.48 20.37
C ARG A 272 7.01 16.47 19.26
N THR A 273 6.54 16.23 18.04
CA THR A 273 7.04 16.97 16.87
C THR A 273 5.91 17.27 15.89
N GLN A 274 5.74 18.55 15.55
CA GLN A 274 4.97 18.93 14.36
C GLN A 274 5.93 19.02 13.18
N ALA A 275 5.95 18.02 12.34
CA ALA A 275 6.83 17.90 11.18
C ALA A 275 6.11 17.16 10.05
N SER A 276 6.74 17.04 8.91
CA SER A 276 6.33 16.23 7.77
C SER A 276 7.32 15.09 7.52
N HIS A 277 6.95 14.12 6.70
CA HIS A 277 7.88 13.07 6.24
C HIS A 277 9.08 13.67 5.48
N ILE A 278 8.90 14.84 4.83
CA ILE A 278 9.98 15.58 4.15
C ILE A 278 10.98 16.11 5.18
N ASP A 279 10.52 16.62 6.33
CA ASP A 279 11.41 17.10 7.41
C ASP A 279 12.21 15.94 8.03
N LEU A 280 11.61 14.73 8.12
CA LEU A 280 12.32 13.54 8.58
C LEU A 280 13.44 13.15 7.62
N LEU A 281 13.16 13.18 6.31
CA LEU A 281 14.13 12.90 5.26
C LEU A 281 15.28 13.92 5.27
N ASP A 282 14.96 15.21 5.33
CA ASP A 282 15.94 16.30 5.39
C ASP A 282 16.81 16.22 6.67
N ALA A 283 16.21 15.83 7.78
CA ALA A 283 16.99 15.63 9.01
C ALA A 283 17.97 14.45 8.89
N ALA A 284 17.56 13.33 8.30
CA ALA A 284 18.44 12.19 8.04
C ALA A 284 19.58 12.57 7.07
N ASP A 285 19.27 13.33 5.99
CA ASP A 285 20.26 13.83 5.04
C ASP A 285 21.29 14.77 5.71
N ARG A 286 20.83 15.70 6.54
CA ARG A 286 21.72 16.55 7.34
C ARG A 286 22.60 15.73 8.28
N GLY A 287 22.10 14.62 8.83
CA GLY A 287 22.89 13.66 9.60
C GLY A 287 23.98 13.04 8.73
N LEU A 288 23.64 12.53 7.56
CA LEU A 288 24.57 11.95 6.60
C LEU A 288 25.65 12.95 6.15
N TYR A 289 25.25 14.16 5.83
CA TYR A 289 26.19 15.22 5.48
C TYR A 289 27.19 15.52 6.62
N ARG A 290 26.72 15.53 7.88
CA ARG A 290 27.61 15.70 9.05
C ARG A 290 28.58 14.53 9.20
N ALA A 291 28.12 13.29 9.00
CA ALA A 291 28.95 12.09 9.02
C ALA A 291 30.10 12.22 7.99
N LYS A 292 29.77 12.59 6.74
CA LYS A 292 30.73 12.83 5.68
C LYS A 292 31.75 13.94 6.04
N ARG A 293 31.28 15.04 6.63
CA ARG A 293 32.18 16.16 7.03
C ARG A 293 33.08 15.85 8.20
N LYS A 294 32.65 15.02 9.15
CA LYS A 294 33.44 14.67 10.35
C LYS A 294 34.49 13.57 10.09
N GLY A 295 34.69 13.15 8.86
CA GLY A 295 35.74 12.17 8.48
C GLY A 295 35.20 10.83 8.01
N ARG A 296 33.90 10.73 7.72
CA ARG A 296 33.23 9.54 7.17
C ARG A 296 33.27 8.32 8.10
N ASN A 297 32.85 7.15 7.59
CA ASN A 297 32.77 5.87 8.32
C ASN A 297 32.17 6.03 9.72
N ARG A 298 31.01 6.69 9.82
CA ARG A 298 30.36 6.99 11.10
C ARG A 298 28.87 7.25 10.96
N ILE A 299 28.22 7.30 12.11
CA ILE A 299 26.80 7.56 12.25
C ILE A 299 26.61 8.93 12.92
N GLU A 300 25.70 9.73 12.38
CA GLU A 300 25.26 10.98 12.99
C GLU A 300 23.74 10.98 13.15
N LEU A 301 23.29 11.09 14.39
CA LEU A 301 21.90 11.30 14.72
C LEU A 301 21.54 12.79 14.58
N LYS A 302 20.48 13.08 13.85
CA LYS A 302 19.90 14.42 13.74
C LYS A 302 18.43 14.37 14.18
N PRO A 303 18.11 14.82 15.39
CA PRO A 303 16.71 14.87 15.83
C PRO A 303 15.92 15.91 15.04
N LEU A 304 14.63 15.64 14.85
CA LEU A 304 13.66 16.63 14.39
C LEU A 304 13.49 17.72 15.46
N PRO A 305 13.18 18.96 15.07
CA PRO A 305 12.94 20.05 16.02
C PRO A 305 11.76 19.70 16.92
N ALA A 306 11.94 19.82 18.23
CA ALA A 306 10.88 19.62 19.21
C ALA A 306 9.80 20.71 19.08
N ASN A 307 8.55 20.36 19.33
CA ASN A 307 7.45 21.31 19.36
C ASN A 307 7.58 22.20 20.63
N ILE A 308 7.95 23.46 20.44
CA ILE A 308 8.21 24.42 21.52
C ILE A 308 6.96 24.65 22.39
N LEU A 309 5.77 24.52 21.81
CA LEU A 309 4.50 24.71 22.51
C LEU A 309 4.21 23.61 23.56
N LEU A 310 4.57 22.36 23.28
CA LEU A 310 4.41 21.25 24.23
C LEU A 310 5.40 21.32 25.40
N GLN A 311 6.60 21.84 25.17
CA GLN A 311 7.58 22.04 26.25
C GLN A 311 7.17 23.14 27.25
N GLN A 312 6.38 24.12 26.82
CA GLN A 312 5.84 25.14 27.71
C GLN A 312 4.68 24.64 28.57
N GLN A 313 3.85 23.73 28.05
CA GLN A 313 2.74 23.15 28.84
C GLN A 313 3.24 22.13 29.90
N GLN A 314 4.30 21.37 29.63
CA GLN A 314 4.91 20.46 30.60
C GLN A 314 5.72 21.15 31.70
N ARG A 315 6.07 22.42 31.55
CA ARG A 315 6.72 23.24 32.59
C ARG A 315 5.74 23.95 33.52
N LEU A 316 4.46 23.93 33.16
CA LEU A 316 3.36 24.60 33.90
C LEU A 316 2.43 23.57 34.60
N SER A 317 2.67 22.28 34.46
CA SER A 317 2.06 21.17 35.19
C SER A 317 3.07 20.57 36.18
#